data_3117a1cee39e25b1e3b13df2a4496666
#
_entry.id   3117a1cee39e25b1e3b13df2a4496666
#
_cell.length_a   1.000
_cell.length_b   1.000
_cell.length_c   1.000
_cell.angle_alpha   90.00
_cell.angle_beta   90.00
_cell.angle_gamma   90.00
#
_symmetry.space_group_name_H-M   'P 1'
#
loop_
_entity.id
_entity.type
_entity.pdbx_description
1 polymer ?
#
loop_
_entity_poly.entity_id
_entity_poly.type
_entity_poly.pdbx_seq_one_letter_code
_entity_poly.pdbx_strand_id
1 'polypeptide(L)'
;DYDEIAQNLRNLKFARLSSKKMEGVSEQLKNLVKALREDAKDNLKELGSRYFYGNLAELTELTEASAPPLEMLVKLTKDFAERFQAKKREKNVLDFSDMEHFALDIILKKEGETYTPSQAARELSEKYDEVLLDEYQDSNLVQEILMQTVSGWVNERKNIFMVGDVKQSIYRFRLARPELFMEKYKIKTALPYRQVHDGPKS
;
A
#
# COMPACT_ATOMS: atom_id res chain seq x y z
N ASP A 1 -23.55 -14.15 -15.35
CA ASP A 1 -24.15 -13.44 -14.21
C ASP A 1 -23.52 -13.90 -12.91
N TYR A 2 -23.77 -13.22 -11.76
CA TYR A 2 -23.12 -13.53 -10.49
C TYR A 2 -23.43 -14.96 -10.01
N ASP A 3 -24.70 -15.38 -10.01
CA ASP A 3 -25.12 -16.66 -9.50
C ASP A 3 -24.60 -17.82 -10.37
N GLU A 4 -24.48 -17.61 -11.67
CA GLU A 4 -23.88 -18.55 -12.60
C GLU A 4 -22.39 -18.75 -12.32
N ILE A 5 -21.64 -17.65 -12.09
CA ILE A 5 -20.20 -17.74 -11.73
C ILE A 5 -20.03 -18.44 -10.38
N ALA A 6 -20.86 -18.08 -9.39
CA ALA A 6 -20.84 -18.70 -8.06
C ALA A 6 -21.09 -20.22 -8.15
N GLN A 7 -22.05 -20.64 -8.97
CA GLN A 7 -22.35 -22.04 -9.19
C GLN A 7 -21.22 -22.78 -9.92
N ASN A 8 -20.63 -22.13 -10.94
CA ASN A 8 -19.50 -22.69 -11.66
C ASN A 8 -18.27 -22.87 -10.77
N LEU A 9 -17.98 -21.90 -9.90
CA LEU A 9 -16.88 -22.00 -8.93
C LEU A 9 -17.10 -23.14 -7.91
N ARG A 10 -18.33 -23.30 -7.39
CA ARG A 10 -18.68 -24.39 -6.47
C ARG A 10 -18.57 -25.76 -7.11
N ASN A 11 -18.89 -25.86 -8.39
CA ASN A 11 -18.89 -27.11 -9.16
C ASN A 11 -17.55 -27.40 -9.85
N LEU A 12 -16.56 -26.53 -9.71
CA LEU A 12 -15.29 -26.64 -10.39
C LEU A 12 -14.54 -27.92 -10.01
N LYS A 13 -14.31 -28.78 -10.99
CA LYS A 13 -13.58 -30.03 -10.82
C LYS A 13 -12.25 -29.97 -11.58
N PHE A 14 -11.17 -30.19 -10.85
CA PHE A 14 -9.84 -30.24 -11.45
C PHE A 14 -9.50 -31.68 -11.85
N ALA A 15 -9.34 -31.95 -13.13
CA ALA A 15 -8.88 -33.24 -13.63
C ALA A 15 -7.51 -33.60 -13.02
N ARG A 16 -7.24 -34.90 -12.85
CA ARG A 16 -5.93 -35.37 -12.39
C ARG A 16 -4.87 -35.08 -13.48
N LEU A 17 -3.68 -34.68 -13.04
CA LEU A 17 -2.53 -34.62 -13.93
C LEU A 17 -2.22 -36.02 -14.45
N SER A 18 -1.81 -36.12 -15.74
CA SER A 18 -1.43 -37.37 -16.34
C SER A 18 -0.27 -38.01 -15.56
N SER A 19 -0.40 -39.31 -15.26
CA SER A 19 0.66 -40.11 -14.68
C SER A 19 1.62 -40.72 -15.72
N LYS A 20 1.36 -40.49 -17.02
CA LYS A 20 2.22 -41.00 -18.09
C LYS A 20 3.61 -40.37 -17.97
N LYS A 21 4.65 -41.19 -17.93
CA LYS A 21 6.02 -40.75 -18.06
C LYS A 21 6.22 -40.20 -19.47
N MET A 22 6.53 -38.90 -19.56
CA MET A 22 6.95 -38.29 -20.82
C MET A 22 8.47 -38.25 -20.85
N GLU A 23 9.07 -38.83 -21.87
CA GLU A 23 10.51 -38.75 -22.11
C GLU A 23 10.92 -37.29 -22.37
N GLY A 24 12.03 -36.85 -21.80
CA GLY A 24 12.56 -35.49 -21.97
C GLY A 24 12.00 -34.40 -21.04
N VAL A 25 11.06 -34.71 -20.15
CA VAL A 25 10.53 -33.73 -19.18
C VAL A 25 11.30 -33.82 -17.86
N SER A 26 11.99 -32.73 -17.49
CA SER A 26 12.75 -32.66 -16.24
C SER A 26 11.83 -32.73 -15.01
N GLU A 27 12.33 -33.27 -13.90
CA GLU A 27 11.59 -33.33 -12.64
C GLU A 27 11.29 -31.92 -12.08
N GLN A 28 12.17 -30.96 -12.33
CA GLN A 28 11.95 -29.55 -11.98
C GLN A 28 10.73 -28.97 -12.67
N LEU A 29 10.57 -29.23 -13.98
CA LEU A 29 9.41 -28.76 -14.73
C LEU A 29 8.10 -29.39 -14.24
N LYS A 30 8.12 -30.70 -13.90
CA LYS A 30 6.95 -31.37 -13.32
C LYS A 30 6.54 -30.76 -11.97
N ASN A 31 7.52 -30.46 -11.11
CA ASN A 31 7.26 -29.83 -9.82
C ASN A 31 6.74 -28.41 -9.98
N LEU A 32 7.25 -27.65 -10.93
CA LEU A 32 6.74 -26.31 -11.26
C LEU A 32 5.27 -26.37 -11.71
N VAL A 33 4.93 -27.28 -12.62
CA VAL A 33 3.55 -27.46 -13.09
C VAL A 33 2.60 -27.85 -11.95
N LYS A 34 3.04 -28.74 -11.04
CA LYS A 34 2.25 -29.08 -9.86
C LYS A 34 2.03 -27.86 -8.95
N ALA A 35 3.09 -27.11 -8.67
CA ALA A 35 3.01 -25.94 -7.82
C ALA A 35 2.06 -24.87 -8.40
N LEU A 36 2.22 -24.53 -9.68
CA LEU A 36 1.33 -23.57 -10.36
C LEU A 36 -0.14 -24.03 -10.37
N ARG A 37 -0.36 -25.34 -10.49
CA ARG A 37 -1.71 -25.89 -10.47
C ARG A 37 -2.35 -25.82 -9.08
N GLU A 38 -1.61 -26.11 -8.02
CA GLU A 38 -2.14 -25.97 -6.65
C GLU A 38 -2.39 -24.50 -6.30
N ASP A 39 -1.49 -23.61 -6.68
CA ASP A 39 -1.67 -22.18 -6.52
C ASP A 39 -2.94 -21.67 -7.25
N ALA A 40 -3.15 -22.08 -8.49
CA ALA A 40 -4.36 -21.75 -9.24
C ALA A 40 -5.64 -22.28 -8.58
N LYS A 41 -5.60 -23.49 -7.98
CA LYS A 41 -6.74 -24.06 -7.24
C LYS A 41 -7.04 -23.26 -5.97
N ASP A 42 -6.01 -22.90 -5.24
CA ASP A 42 -6.17 -22.20 -3.97
C ASP A 42 -6.68 -20.76 -4.23
N ASN A 43 -6.17 -20.10 -5.25
CA ASN A 43 -6.68 -18.79 -5.71
C ASN A 43 -8.16 -18.86 -6.11
N LEU A 44 -8.58 -19.90 -6.85
CA LEU A 44 -9.98 -20.07 -7.25
C LEU A 44 -10.90 -20.40 -6.06
N LYS A 45 -10.43 -21.18 -5.08
CA LYS A 45 -11.17 -21.44 -3.83
C LYS A 45 -11.30 -20.16 -3.00
N GLU A 46 -10.22 -19.40 -2.88
CA GLU A 46 -10.24 -18.11 -2.18
C GLU A 46 -11.22 -17.14 -2.85
N LEU A 47 -11.18 -17.02 -4.17
CA LEU A 47 -12.11 -16.21 -4.93
C LEU A 47 -13.57 -16.61 -4.64
N GLY A 48 -13.86 -17.91 -4.68
CA GLY A 48 -15.19 -18.47 -4.38
C GLY A 48 -15.66 -18.16 -2.97
N SER A 49 -14.80 -18.36 -1.98
CA SER A 49 -15.15 -18.15 -0.56
C SER A 49 -15.26 -16.68 -0.19
N ARG A 50 -14.49 -15.79 -0.84
CA ARG A 50 -14.40 -14.38 -0.50
C ARG A 50 -15.45 -13.53 -1.21
N TYR A 51 -15.75 -13.85 -2.47
CA TYR A 51 -16.59 -12.98 -3.33
C TYR A 51 -17.88 -13.65 -3.80
N PHE A 52 -17.97 -15.01 -3.72
CA PHE A 52 -19.13 -15.79 -4.22
C PHE A 52 -19.68 -16.71 -3.14
N TYR A 53 -19.77 -16.23 -1.89
CA TYR A 53 -20.19 -17.01 -0.73
C TYR A 53 -21.71 -17.13 -0.56
N GLY A 54 -22.53 -16.23 -1.16
CA GLY A 54 -23.97 -16.22 -1.11
C GLY A 54 -24.61 -16.22 -2.51
N ASN A 55 -25.91 -16.05 -2.57
CA ASN A 55 -26.62 -15.71 -3.81
C ASN A 55 -26.77 -14.19 -3.93
N LEU A 56 -27.03 -13.71 -5.14
CA LEU A 56 -27.10 -12.26 -5.41
C LEU A 56 -28.21 -11.58 -4.60
N ALA A 57 -29.37 -12.24 -4.44
CA ALA A 57 -30.51 -11.67 -3.72
C ALA A 57 -30.19 -11.46 -2.22
N GLU A 58 -29.61 -12.49 -1.55
CA GLU A 58 -29.16 -12.39 -0.15
C GLU A 58 -28.10 -11.28 0.04
N LEU A 59 -27.14 -11.20 -0.87
CA LEU A 59 -26.09 -10.17 -0.79
C LEU A 59 -26.64 -8.77 -1.00
N THR A 60 -27.63 -8.62 -1.89
CA THR A 60 -28.30 -7.34 -2.11
C THR A 60 -29.05 -6.92 -0.85
N GLU A 61 -29.86 -7.81 -0.27
CA GLU A 61 -30.60 -7.55 0.98
C GLU A 61 -29.64 -7.16 2.13
N LEU A 62 -28.54 -7.90 2.31
CA LEU A 62 -27.52 -7.58 3.32
C LEU A 62 -26.87 -6.21 3.09
N THR A 63 -26.60 -5.88 1.82
CA THR A 63 -26.01 -4.60 1.45
C THR A 63 -26.97 -3.45 1.74
N GLU A 64 -28.24 -3.58 1.34
CA GLU A 64 -29.30 -2.60 1.60
C GLU A 64 -29.53 -2.42 3.11
N ALA A 65 -29.55 -3.50 3.88
CA ALA A 65 -29.69 -3.43 5.34
C ALA A 65 -28.47 -2.78 6.01
N SER A 66 -27.28 -2.90 5.41
CA SER A 66 -26.05 -2.31 5.94
C SER A 66 -25.88 -0.83 5.58
N ALA A 67 -26.56 -0.34 4.54
CA ALA A 67 -26.38 1.03 4.06
C ALA A 67 -26.75 2.10 5.12
N PRO A 68 -27.91 2.05 5.82
CA PRO A 68 -28.26 3.08 6.79
C PRO A 68 -27.28 3.22 7.96
N PRO A 69 -26.79 2.13 8.62
CA PRO A 69 -25.78 2.26 9.66
C PRO A 69 -24.44 2.77 9.13
N LEU A 70 -24.04 2.41 7.91
CA LEU A 70 -22.83 2.94 7.28
C LEU A 70 -22.94 4.43 6.96
N GLU A 71 -24.06 4.87 6.41
CA GLU A 71 -24.32 6.29 6.16
C GLU A 71 -24.28 7.10 7.46
N MET A 72 -24.90 6.58 8.53
CA MET A 72 -24.86 7.21 9.84
C MET A 72 -23.42 7.28 10.38
N LEU A 73 -22.64 6.22 10.25
CA LEU A 73 -21.24 6.20 10.66
C LEU A 73 -20.41 7.26 9.91
N VAL A 74 -20.59 7.35 8.59
CA VAL A 74 -19.93 8.37 7.77
C VAL A 74 -20.33 9.77 8.22
N LYS A 75 -21.62 10.00 8.45
CA LYS A 75 -22.13 11.30 8.94
C LYS A 75 -21.52 11.66 10.30
N LEU A 76 -21.57 10.76 11.26
CA LEU A 76 -20.99 10.98 12.60
C LEU A 76 -19.47 11.25 12.53
N THR A 77 -18.75 10.55 11.66
CA THR A 77 -17.32 10.76 11.46
C THR A 77 -17.03 12.16 10.91
N LYS A 78 -17.81 12.61 9.93
CA LYS A 78 -17.68 13.97 9.37
C LYS A 78 -18.03 15.04 10.40
N ASP A 79 -19.15 14.90 11.08
CA ASP A 79 -19.59 15.84 12.14
C ASP A 79 -18.55 15.92 13.27
N PHE A 80 -17.95 14.79 13.66
CA PHE A 80 -16.89 14.74 14.64
C PHE A 80 -15.64 15.48 14.15
N ALA A 81 -15.20 15.21 12.92
CA ALA A 81 -14.01 15.84 12.34
C ALA A 81 -14.16 17.37 12.27
N GLU A 82 -15.31 17.86 11.83
CA GLU A 82 -15.60 19.29 11.77
C GLU A 82 -15.57 19.95 13.16
N ARG A 83 -16.26 19.34 14.14
CA ARG A 83 -16.29 19.84 15.52
C ARG A 83 -14.91 19.79 16.18
N PHE A 84 -14.15 18.73 15.91
CA PHE A 84 -12.80 18.58 16.44
C PHE A 84 -11.87 19.66 15.88
N GLN A 85 -11.93 19.93 14.57
CA GLN A 85 -11.15 21.01 13.95
C GLN A 85 -11.58 22.40 14.47
N ALA A 86 -12.90 22.64 14.60
CA ALA A 86 -13.41 23.89 15.18
C ALA A 86 -12.89 24.09 16.61
N LYS A 87 -12.87 23.03 17.42
CA LYS A 87 -12.39 23.10 18.81
C LYS A 87 -10.88 23.32 18.91
N LYS A 88 -10.09 22.74 18.00
CA LYS A 88 -8.66 23.02 17.91
C LYS A 88 -8.40 24.50 17.56
N ARG A 89 -9.14 25.05 16.60
CA ARG A 89 -9.03 26.48 16.25
C ARG A 89 -9.40 27.41 17.40
N GLU A 90 -10.52 27.12 18.10
CA GLU A 90 -10.93 27.89 19.29
C GLU A 90 -9.83 27.94 20.35
N LYS A 91 -9.13 26.82 20.54
CA LYS A 91 -8.05 26.68 21.54
C LYS A 91 -6.67 27.10 21.03
N ASN A 92 -6.53 27.45 19.74
CA ASN A 92 -5.26 27.73 19.08
C ASN A 92 -4.22 26.61 19.27
N VAL A 93 -4.66 25.35 19.12
CA VAL A 93 -3.80 24.17 19.22
C VAL A 93 -3.77 23.40 17.90
N LEU A 94 -2.65 22.75 17.62
CA LEU A 94 -2.43 21.86 16.49
C LEU A 94 -1.95 20.52 17.03
N ASP A 95 -2.33 19.44 16.36
CA ASP A 95 -1.70 18.14 16.56
C ASP A 95 -0.65 17.86 15.48
N PHE A 96 0.08 16.75 15.60
CA PHE A 96 1.11 16.38 14.62
C PHE A 96 0.55 16.15 13.23
N SER A 97 -0.66 15.59 13.14
CA SER A 97 -1.33 15.37 11.84
C SER A 97 -1.68 16.69 11.16
N ASP A 98 -2.11 17.71 11.93
CA ASP A 98 -2.35 19.03 11.34
C ASP A 98 -1.07 19.62 10.73
N MET A 99 0.06 19.49 11.45
CA MET A 99 1.34 20.01 10.94
C MET A 99 1.77 19.33 9.64
N GLU A 100 1.62 18.00 9.58
CA GLU A 100 1.91 17.23 8.38
C GLU A 100 1.02 17.67 7.20
N HIS A 101 -0.29 17.81 7.42
CA HIS A 101 -1.23 18.22 6.37
C HIS A 101 -1.03 19.67 5.92
N PHE A 102 -0.78 20.58 6.85
CA PHE A 102 -0.45 21.97 6.48
C PHE A 102 0.86 22.07 5.70
N ALA A 103 1.84 21.24 6.04
CA ALA A 103 3.05 21.15 5.24
C ALA A 103 2.76 20.67 3.81
N LEU A 104 1.91 19.65 3.64
CA LEU A 104 1.46 19.19 2.32
C LEU A 104 0.74 20.31 1.56
N ASP A 105 -0.16 21.07 2.18
CA ASP A 105 -0.89 22.16 1.57
C ASP A 105 0.03 23.28 1.08
N ILE A 106 1.18 23.48 1.73
CA ILE A 106 2.20 24.45 1.32
C ILE A 106 3.01 23.93 0.13
N ILE A 107 3.45 22.68 0.18
CA ILE A 107 4.38 22.15 -0.83
C ILE A 107 3.71 21.49 -2.03
N LEU A 108 2.41 21.18 -1.94
CA LEU A 108 1.63 20.62 -3.04
C LEU A 108 0.57 21.61 -3.51
N LYS A 109 0.40 21.66 -4.83
CA LYS A 109 -0.66 22.40 -5.48
C LYS A 109 -1.61 21.43 -6.15
N LYS A 110 -2.90 21.56 -5.86
CA LYS A 110 -3.93 20.74 -6.50
C LYS A 110 -4.26 21.32 -7.89
N GLU A 111 -4.11 20.51 -8.92
CA GLU A 111 -4.45 20.86 -10.31
C GLU A 111 -5.43 19.80 -10.85
N GLY A 112 -6.74 20.09 -10.77
CA GLY A 112 -7.79 19.13 -11.10
C GLY A 112 -7.81 17.93 -10.14
N GLU A 113 -7.59 16.74 -10.67
CA GLU A 113 -7.51 15.47 -9.92
C GLU A 113 -6.08 15.14 -9.46
N THR A 114 -5.08 15.92 -9.88
CA THR A 114 -3.67 15.64 -9.60
C THR A 114 -3.06 16.66 -8.64
N TYR A 115 -1.93 16.27 -8.04
CA TYR A 115 -1.13 17.15 -7.19
C TYR A 115 0.24 17.35 -7.83
N THR A 116 0.68 18.61 -7.88
CA THR A 116 1.99 18.98 -8.40
C THR A 116 2.79 19.73 -7.34
N PRO A 117 4.14 19.68 -7.36
CA PRO A 117 4.97 20.44 -6.44
C PRO A 117 4.74 21.96 -6.61
N SER A 118 4.53 22.66 -5.50
CA SER A 118 4.39 24.11 -5.47
C SER A 118 5.74 24.81 -5.73
N GLN A 119 5.73 26.14 -5.83
CA GLN A 119 6.95 26.91 -5.90
C GLN A 119 7.81 26.74 -4.64
N ALA A 120 7.20 26.71 -3.45
CA ALA A 120 7.91 26.46 -2.19
C ALA A 120 8.61 25.08 -2.18
N ALA A 121 7.97 24.04 -2.72
CA ALA A 121 8.60 22.73 -2.84
C ALA A 121 9.82 22.74 -3.76
N ARG A 122 9.74 23.45 -4.88
CA ARG A 122 10.87 23.59 -5.82
C ARG A 122 12.05 24.32 -5.18
N GLU A 123 11.79 25.43 -4.49
CA GLU A 123 12.82 26.16 -3.75
C GLU A 123 13.48 25.30 -2.65
N LEU A 124 12.69 24.51 -1.92
CA LEU A 124 13.22 23.56 -0.92
C LEU A 124 14.07 22.46 -1.59
N SER A 125 13.61 21.91 -2.72
CA SER A 125 14.34 20.86 -3.44
C SER A 125 15.68 21.33 -4.01
N GLU A 126 15.79 22.60 -4.33
CA GLU A 126 17.05 23.24 -4.78
C GLU A 126 17.97 23.58 -3.59
N LYS A 127 17.38 23.87 -2.43
CA LYS A 127 18.11 24.26 -1.23
C LYS A 127 18.82 23.10 -0.55
N TYR A 128 18.21 21.90 -0.58
CA TYR A 128 18.77 20.71 0.09
C TYR A 128 19.64 19.90 -0.88
N ASP A 129 20.91 19.74 -0.53
CA ASP A 129 21.83 18.89 -1.29
C ASP A 129 21.49 17.42 -1.08
N GLU A 130 21.18 17.05 0.17
CA GLU A 130 20.81 15.68 0.56
C GLU A 130 19.66 15.69 1.57
N VAL A 131 18.81 14.68 1.47
CA VAL A 131 17.71 14.40 2.41
C VAL A 131 17.97 13.04 3.05
N LEU A 132 18.22 13.03 4.35
CA LEU A 132 18.55 11.84 5.11
C LEU A 132 17.37 11.44 5.99
N LEU A 133 16.92 10.20 5.86
CA LEU A 133 15.81 9.64 6.63
C LEU A 133 16.29 8.45 7.43
N ASP A 134 16.12 8.53 8.73
CA ASP A 134 16.34 7.42 9.65
C ASP A 134 15.01 6.78 10.04
N GLU A 135 15.05 5.53 10.52
CA GLU A 135 13.88 4.76 10.95
C GLU A 135 12.74 4.75 9.91
N TYR A 136 13.12 4.65 8.63
CA TYR A 136 12.18 4.79 7.52
C TYR A 136 11.01 3.79 7.56
N GLN A 137 11.16 2.62 8.21
CA GLN A 137 10.10 1.63 8.42
C GLN A 137 8.91 2.18 9.22
N ASP A 138 9.11 3.25 10.00
CA ASP A 138 8.07 3.88 10.80
C ASP A 138 7.41 5.08 10.12
N SER A 139 7.81 5.39 8.89
CA SER A 139 7.23 6.48 8.11
C SER A 139 5.81 6.15 7.64
N ASN A 140 4.95 7.16 7.64
CA ASN A 140 3.62 7.10 7.07
C ASN A 140 3.61 7.65 5.63
N LEU A 141 2.47 7.51 4.93
CA LEU A 141 2.34 7.98 3.55
C LEU A 141 2.48 9.50 3.41
N VAL A 142 2.01 10.27 4.39
CA VAL A 142 2.10 11.74 4.38
C VAL A 142 3.56 12.17 4.44
N GLN A 143 4.33 11.59 5.37
CA GLN A 143 5.76 11.83 5.52
C GLN A 143 6.53 11.43 4.25
N GLU A 144 6.17 10.29 3.65
CA GLU A 144 6.76 9.86 2.38
C GLU A 144 6.57 10.90 1.28
N ILE A 145 5.34 11.40 1.11
CA ILE A 145 5.02 12.43 0.10
C ILE A 145 5.77 13.72 0.40
N LEU A 146 5.83 14.16 1.67
CA LEU A 146 6.59 15.34 2.11
C LEU A 146 8.06 15.22 1.69
N MET A 147 8.71 14.10 2.04
CA MET A 147 10.13 13.89 1.78
C MET A 147 10.43 13.81 0.28
N GLN A 148 9.60 13.11 -0.49
CA GLN A 148 9.76 13.05 -1.95
C GLN A 148 9.59 14.42 -2.59
N THR A 149 8.62 15.22 -2.12
CA THR A 149 8.31 16.52 -2.70
C THR A 149 9.39 17.57 -2.43
N VAL A 150 10.02 17.56 -1.24
CA VAL A 150 11.10 18.49 -0.88
C VAL A 150 12.48 18.01 -1.32
N SER A 151 12.60 16.78 -1.76
CA SER A 151 13.83 16.26 -2.35
C SER A 151 13.92 16.60 -3.84
N GLY A 152 15.09 16.40 -4.41
CA GLY A 152 15.28 16.52 -5.86
C GLY A 152 14.67 15.39 -6.69
N TRP A 153 13.93 14.46 -6.09
CA TRP A 153 13.33 13.29 -6.77
C TRP A 153 12.43 13.69 -7.94
N VAL A 154 11.67 14.79 -7.79
CA VAL A 154 10.80 15.34 -8.85
C VAL A 154 11.61 15.82 -10.06
N ASN A 155 12.86 16.23 -9.84
CA ASN A 155 13.81 16.70 -10.85
C ASN A 155 14.84 15.60 -11.23
N GLU A 156 14.51 14.33 -10.98
CA GLU A 156 15.39 13.17 -11.22
C GLU A 156 16.71 13.17 -10.43
N ARG A 157 16.88 14.09 -9.48
CA ARG A 157 18.02 14.08 -8.55
C ARG A 157 17.82 12.96 -7.53
N LYS A 158 18.81 12.10 -7.38
CA LYS A 158 18.80 11.00 -6.41
C LYS A 158 19.51 11.44 -5.13
N ASN A 159 18.90 12.39 -4.41
CA ASN A 159 19.48 12.98 -3.20
C ASN A 159 18.75 12.58 -1.91
N ILE A 160 18.01 11.46 -1.92
CA ILE A 160 17.43 10.86 -0.71
C ILE A 160 18.22 9.64 -0.29
N PHE A 161 18.63 9.61 0.96
CA PHE A 161 19.20 8.44 1.64
C PHE A 161 18.27 8.00 2.76
N MET A 162 17.88 6.73 2.79
CA MET A 162 16.94 6.16 3.73
C MET A 162 17.55 4.98 4.45
N VAL A 163 17.46 4.97 5.77
CA VAL A 163 17.89 3.86 6.64
C VAL A 163 16.70 3.34 7.40
N GLY A 164 16.63 2.04 7.61
CA GLY A 164 15.55 1.42 8.37
C GLY A 164 15.69 -0.10 8.46
N ASP A 165 15.00 -0.69 9.42
CA ASP A 165 14.90 -2.14 9.59
C ASP A 165 13.43 -2.53 9.78
N VAL A 166 12.85 -3.19 8.79
CA VAL A 166 11.43 -3.62 8.83
C VAL A 166 11.11 -4.51 10.04
N LYS A 167 12.11 -5.24 10.56
CA LYS A 167 11.92 -6.09 11.74
C LYS A 167 11.72 -5.29 13.03
N GLN A 168 12.13 -4.02 13.02
CA GLN A 168 11.97 -3.10 14.16
C GLN A 168 10.71 -2.25 14.06
N SER A 169 9.90 -2.40 13.01
CA SER A 169 8.66 -1.65 12.86
C SER A 169 7.63 -2.07 13.91
N ILE A 170 7.37 -1.20 14.87
CA ILE A 170 6.37 -1.39 15.94
C ILE A 170 5.28 -0.31 15.96
N TYR A 171 5.40 0.72 15.10
CA TYR A 171 4.51 1.89 15.10
C TYR A 171 3.36 1.79 14.09
N ARG A 172 2.94 0.57 13.71
CA ARG A 172 1.81 0.37 12.79
C ARG A 172 0.52 1.05 13.27
N PHE A 173 0.32 1.14 14.58
CA PHE A 173 -0.81 1.85 15.18
C PHE A 173 -0.79 3.38 14.96
N ARG A 174 0.35 3.94 14.55
CA ARG A 174 0.52 5.36 14.13
C ARG A 174 0.48 5.53 12.61
N LEU A 175 -0.13 4.58 11.90
CA LEU A 175 -0.22 4.56 10.43
C LEU A 175 1.13 4.41 9.73
N ALA A 176 2.17 3.95 10.43
CA ALA A 176 3.43 3.56 9.81
C ALA A 176 3.17 2.47 8.74
N ARG A 177 3.83 2.60 7.61
CA ARG A 177 3.67 1.72 6.46
C ARG A 177 5.00 1.07 6.07
N PRO A 178 5.42 0.01 6.77
CA PRO A 178 6.65 -0.72 6.44
C PRO A 178 6.68 -1.23 5.00
N GLU A 179 5.49 -1.39 4.38
CA GLU A 179 5.35 -1.78 2.98
C GLU A 179 6.05 -0.80 2.04
N LEU A 180 6.05 0.51 2.34
CA LEU A 180 6.75 1.53 1.54
C LEU A 180 8.26 1.25 1.47
N PHE A 181 8.86 0.82 2.59
CA PHE A 181 10.25 0.42 2.63
C PHE A 181 10.51 -0.84 1.80
N MET A 182 9.62 -1.85 1.94
CA MET A 182 9.75 -3.12 1.22
C MET A 182 9.58 -2.94 -0.29
N GLU A 183 8.68 -2.07 -0.73
CA GLU A 183 8.49 -1.74 -2.15
C GLU A 183 9.76 -1.14 -2.75
N LYS A 184 10.37 -0.17 -2.07
CA LYS A 184 11.65 0.43 -2.50
C LYS A 184 12.79 -0.56 -2.50
N TYR A 185 12.84 -1.45 -1.52
CA TYR A 185 13.84 -2.51 -1.46
C TYR A 185 13.71 -3.48 -2.65
N LYS A 186 12.49 -3.88 -3.01
CA LYS A 186 12.23 -4.75 -4.18
C LYS A 186 12.64 -4.09 -5.49
N ILE A 187 12.36 -2.80 -5.67
CA ILE A 187 12.78 -2.05 -6.86
C ILE A 187 14.31 -1.99 -6.95
N LYS A 188 15.00 -1.82 -5.83
CA LYS A 188 16.47 -1.77 -5.79
C LYS A 188 17.14 -3.11 -6.06
N THR A 189 16.56 -4.23 -5.65
CA THR A 189 17.11 -5.56 -5.94
C THR A 189 16.99 -5.95 -7.41
N ALA A 190 16.14 -5.27 -8.18
CA ALA A 190 16.03 -5.43 -9.64
C ALA A 190 17.09 -4.60 -10.42
N LEU A 191 17.81 -3.67 -9.77
CA LEU A 191 18.88 -2.88 -10.37
C LEU A 191 20.22 -3.30 -9.77
N PRO A 192 21.34 -3.34 -10.55
CA PRO A 192 22.65 -3.69 -10.02
C PRO A 192 23.09 -2.62 -9.00
N TYR A 193 22.86 -2.90 -7.73
CA TYR A 193 23.23 -2.02 -6.62
C TYR A 193 24.58 -2.42 -6.03
N ARG A 194 25.47 -1.44 -5.88
CA ARG A 194 26.73 -1.61 -5.16
C ARG A 194 26.41 -1.71 -3.66
N GLN A 195 26.46 -2.92 -3.09
CA GLN A 195 26.42 -3.09 -1.64
C GLN A 195 27.64 -2.35 -1.05
N VAL A 196 27.37 -1.35 -0.22
CA VAL A 196 28.39 -0.86 0.72
C VAL A 196 28.41 -1.89 1.84
N HIS A 197 29.39 -2.77 1.81
CA HIS A 197 29.59 -3.77 2.85
C HIS A 197 29.99 -3.09 4.16
N ASP A 198 29.51 -3.70 5.24
CA ASP A 198 29.86 -3.45 6.63
C ASP A 198 31.31 -3.02 6.81
N GLY A 199 31.49 -2.00 7.64
CA GLY A 199 32.85 -1.60 8.06
C GLY A 199 33.60 -2.77 8.74
N PRO A 200 34.88 -2.64 8.90
CA PRO A 200 35.75 -3.74 9.37
C PRO A 200 35.27 -4.24 10.74
N LYS A 201 35.00 -5.54 10.82
CA LYS A 201 34.78 -6.23 12.09
C LYS A 201 36.07 -6.09 12.92
N SER A 202 35.99 -5.30 13.97
CA SER A 202 37.03 -5.27 15.01
C SER A 202 36.92 -6.49 15.89
#